data_6a7cd34ee63c51b2c76b7988ef827d95
#
_entry.id   6a7cd34ee63c51b2c76b7988ef827d95
#
_cell.length_a   1.000
_cell.length_b   1.000
_cell.length_c   1.000
_cell.angle_alpha   90.00
_cell.angle_beta   90.00
_cell.angle_gamma   90.00
#
_symmetry.space_group_name_H-M   'P 1'
#
loop_
_entity.id
_entity.type
_entity.pdbx_description
1 polymer ?
#
loop_
_entity_poly.entity_id
_entity_poly.type
_entity_poly.pdbx_seq_one_letter_code
_entity_poly.pdbx_strand_id
1 'polypeptide(L)'
;MSRVGKRPVAIPSGVTASVEGQTVKVKGPKGQLQFIVHDDVEVKFEGGEVKVAPKFETNRAQAMYGTARAQVANLVEGVTKGFEKKLEITGVGYRAALQGKNLQLALGYSHDVVYAIPEGITIVVPKPTEITITGTDSQRVGQVAAEIRAYRPPEPYKGKGVKYANEFIFRKEGKKK
;
A
#
# COMPACT_ATOMS: atom_id res chain seq x y z
N MET A 1 14.40 -9.89 -21.09
CA MET A 1 13.73 -10.70 -20.04
C MET A 1 13.89 -10.06 -18.67
N SER A 2 12.81 -10.00 -17.88
CA SER A 2 12.84 -9.43 -16.54
C SER A 2 13.62 -10.30 -15.55
N ARG A 3 14.63 -9.72 -14.89
CA ARG A 3 15.37 -10.41 -13.82
C ARG A 3 14.47 -10.71 -12.60
N VAL A 4 13.50 -9.85 -12.34
CA VAL A 4 12.55 -10.02 -11.24
C VAL A 4 11.60 -11.17 -11.51
N GLY A 5 11.07 -11.27 -12.72
CA GLY A 5 10.11 -12.31 -13.10
C GLY A 5 10.67 -13.73 -13.02
N LYS A 6 11.97 -13.91 -13.25
CA LYS A 6 12.63 -15.22 -13.18
C LYS A 6 12.74 -15.81 -11.77
N ARG A 7 12.62 -14.99 -10.74
CA ARG A 7 12.73 -15.46 -9.36
C ARG A 7 11.38 -16.02 -8.91
N PRO A 8 11.30 -17.29 -8.50
CA PRO A 8 10.06 -17.83 -7.93
C PRO A 8 9.70 -17.10 -6.64
N VAL A 9 8.42 -17.12 -6.31
CA VAL A 9 7.91 -16.57 -5.03
C VAL A 9 7.78 -17.72 -4.06
N ALA A 10 8.64 -17.77 -3.05
CA ALA A 10 8.57 -18.77 -1.99
C ALA A 10 7.34 -18.52 -1.10
N ILE A 11 6.61 -19.57 -0.79
CA ILE A 11 5.48 -19.53 0.13
C ILE A 11 5.97 -19.93 1.54
N PRO A 12 5.96 -19.03 2.51
CA PRO A 12 6.42 -19.35 3.86
C PRO A 12 5.47 -20.33 4.56
N SER A 13 5.97 -20.97 5.61
CA SER A 13 5.15 -21.83 6.47
C SER A 13 3.99 -21.04 7.09
N GLY A 14 2.80 -21.64 7.10
CA GLY A 14 1.59 -20.98 7.59
C GLY A 14 0.82 -20.19 6.54
N VAL A 15 1.33 -20.10 5.30
CA VAL A 15 0.64 -19.50 4.16
C VAL A 15 0.24 -20.60 3.19
N THR A 16 -1.01 -20.55 2.75
CA THR A 16 -1.56 -21.47 1.75
C THR A 16 -1.76 -20.71 0.45
N ALA A 17 -1.18 -21.20 -0.64
CA ALA A 17 -1.36 -20.66 -1.97
C ALA A 17 -2.08 -21.65 -2.86
N SER A 18 -2.97 -21.19 -3.71
CA SER A 18 -3.62 -21.98 -4.76
C SER A 18 -3.68 -21.18 -6.06
N VAL A 19 -3.55 -21.89 -7.17
CA VAL A 19 -3.66 -21.33 -8.51
C VAL A 19 -4.79 -22.02 -9.24
N GLU A 20 -5.80 -21.27 -9.62
CA GLU A 20 -6.94 -21.73 -10.39
C GLU A 20 -6.99 -20.95 -11.71
N GLY A 21 -6.48 -21.55 -12.80
CA GLY A 21 -6.37 -20.86 -14.10
C GLY A 21 -5.45 -19.65 -14.02
N GLN A 22 -6.02 -18.44 -14.14
CA GLN A 22 -5.30 -17.16 -14.04
C GLN A 22 -5.46 -16.49 -12.65
N THR A 23 -6.16 -17.11 -11.72
CA THR A 23 -6.38 -16.56 -10.38
C THR A 23 -5.44 -17.19 -9.38
N VAL A 24 -4.67 -16.36 -8.70
CA VAL A 24 -3.81 -16.74 -7.57
C VAL A 24 -4.52 -16.35 -6.28
N LYS A 25 -4.77 -17.31 -5.42
CA LYS A 25 -5.35 -17.11 -4.09
C LYS A 25 -4.30 -17.41 -3.04
N VAL A 26 -4.12 -16.52 -2.10
CA VAL A 26 -3.18 -16.67 -0.99
C VAL A 26 -3.89 -16.42 0.32
N LYS A 27 -3.75 -17.36 1.25
CA LYS A 27 -4.33 -17.28 2.59
C LYS A 27 -3.22 -17.40 3.63
N GLY A 28 -3.18 -16.48 4.57
CA GLY A 28 -2.19 -16.45 5.64
C GLY A 28 -2.77 -15.95 6.97
N PRO A 29 -1.90 -15.77 7.99
CA PRO A 29 -2.35 -15.37 9.33
C PRO A 29 -3.06 -14.02 9.37
N LYS A 30 -2.75 -13.11 8.45
CA LYS A 30 -3.33 -11.76 8.39
C LYS A 30 -4.60 -11.66 7.56
N GLY A 31 -4.91 -12.66 6.75
CA GLY A 31 -6.11 -12.67 5.90
C GLY A 31 -5.94 -13.48 4.62
N GLN A 32 -6.84 -13.25 3.70
CA GLN A 32 -6.85 -13.89 2.38
C GLN A 32 -6.90 -12.81 1.30
N LEU A 33 -6.06 -12.96 0.30
CA LEU A 33 -6.01 -12.12 -0.88
C LEU A 33 -6.06 -12.97 -2.15
N GLN A 34 -6.55 -12.37 -3.23
CA GLN A 34 -6.53 -12.98 -4.55
C GLN A 34 -6.11 -11.97 -5.61
N PHE A 35 -5.48 -12.45 -6.66
CA PHE A 35 -5.07 -11.65 -7.80
C PHE A 35 -5.31 -12.41 -9.09
N ILE A 36 -5.88 -11.74 -10.07
CA ILE A 36 -6.07 -12.29 -11.41
C ILE A 36 -4.89 -11.86 -12.27
N VAL A 37 -4.09 -12.84 -12.67
CA VAL A 37 -2.92 -12.63 -13.52
C VAL A 37 -3.36 -12.36 -14.95
N HIS A 38 -2.64 -11.47 -15.65
CA HIS A 38 -2.91 -11.16 -17.05
C HIS A 38 -2.81 -12.38 -17.94
N ASP A 39 -3.63 -12.48 -18.98
CA ASP A 39 -3.71 -13.64 -19.87
C ASP A 39 -2.40 -13.97 -20.60
N ASP A 40 -1.53 -12.99 -20.80
CA ASP A 40 -0.21 -13.17 -21.42
C ASP A 40 0.83 -13.86 -20.51
N VAL A 41 0.45 -14.16 -19.25
CA VAL A 41 1.34 -14.74 -18.25
C VAL A 41 0.78 -16.05 -17.74
N GLU A 42 1.63 -17.05 -17.64
CA GLU A 42 1.34 -18.35 -17.03
C GLU A 42 1.79 -18.35 -15.58
N VAL A 43 0.97 -18.91 -14.70
CA VAL A 43 1.29 -19.08 -13.27
C VAL A 43 1.16 -20.53 -12.89
N LYS A 44 2.17 -21.06 -12.19
CA LYS A 44 2.19 -22.43 -11.65
C LYS A 44 2.58 -22.41 -10.18
N PHE A 45 1.96 -23.28 -9.42
CA PHE A 45 2.34 -23.56 -8.04
C PHE A 45 2.97 -24.94 -7.95
N GLU A 46 4.26 -24.98 -7.70
CA GLU A 46 5.06 -26.21 -7.62
C GLU A 46 6.08 -26.14 -6.49
N GLY A 47 6.20 -27.21 -5.71
CA GLY A 47 7.26 -27.34 -4.71
C GLY A 47 7.28 -26.27 -3.62
N GLY A 48 6.10 -25.73 -3.24
CA GLY A 48 6.02 -24.66 -2.26
C GLY A 48 6.38 -23.27 -2.78
N GLU A 49 6.48 -23.11 -4.08
CA GLU A 49 6.81 -21.86 -4.76
C GLU A 49 5.83 -21.54 -5.87
N VAL A 50 5.52 -20.27 -6.05
CA VAL A 50 4.77 -19.78 -7.21
C VAL A 50 5.74 -19.32 -8.27
N LYS A 51 5.65 -19.95 -9.45
CA LYS A 51 6.45 -19.62 -10.63
C LYS A 51 5.58 -18.93 -11.66
N VAL A 52 6.13 -17.89 -12.26
CA VAL A 52 5.48 -17.09 -13.29
C VAL A 52 6.31 -17.14 -14.56
N ALA A 53 5.67 -17.30 -15.71
CA ALA A 53 6.32 -17.33 -17.01
C ALA A 53 5.51 -16.58 -18.06
N PRO A 54 6.14 -15.90 -19.04
CA PRO A 54 5.41 -15.31 -20.15
C PRO A 54 4.90 -16.42 -21.09
N LYS A 55 3.66 -16.32 -21.56
CA LYS A 55 3.09 -17.24 -22.54
C LYS A 55 3.56 -16.96 -23.96
N PHE A 56 3.93 -15.72 -24.25
CA PHE A 56 4.30 -15.25 -25.58
C PHE A 56 5.61 -14.44 -25.52
N GLU A 57 6.34 -14.42 -26.63
CA GLU A 57 7.57 -13.64 -26.78
C GLU A 57 7.31 -12.19 -27.20
N THR A 58 6.28 -11.56 -26.63
CA THR A 58 5.94 -10.15 -26.89
C THR A 58 6.48 -9.24 -25.81
N ASN A 59 6.75 -7.97 -26.15
CA ASN A 59 7.17 -6.96 -25.16
C ASN A 59 6.15 -6.79 -24.03
N ARG A 60 4.85 -6.93 -24.36
CA ARG A 60 3.76 -6.87 -23.38
C ARG A 60 3.82 -8.05 -22.40
N ALA A 61 3.98 -9.29 -22.91
CA ALA A 61 4.09 -10.48 -22.07
C ALA A 61 5.30 -10.40 -21.14
N GLN A 62 6.43 -9.89 -21.61
CA GLN A 62 7.63 -9.69 -20.80
C GLN A 62 7.46 -8.60 -19.72
N ALA A 63 6.73 -7.54 -20.01
CA ALA A 63 6.40 -6.51 -19.03
C ALA A 63 5.43 -7.04 -17.96
N MET A 64 4.37 -7.73 -18.38
CA MET A 64 3.35 -8.30 -17.47
C MET A 64 3.90 -9.42 -16.59
N TYR A 65 4.87 -10.18 -17.07
CA TYR A 65 5.57 -11.22 -16.36
C TYR A 65 6.28 -10.71 -15.08
N GLY A 66 7.03 -9.63 -15.19
CA GLY A 66 7.66 -9.00 -14.02
C GLY A 66 6.63 -8.42 -13.05
N THR A 67 5.59 -7.76 -13.58
CA THR A 67 4.48 -7.21 -12.79
C THR A 67 3.70 -8.28 -12.05
N ALA A 68 3.36 -9.38 -12.72
CA ALA A 68 2.64 -10.50 -12.12
C ALA A 68 3.42 -11.12 -10.95
N ARG A 69 4.74 -11.33 -11.14
CA ARG A 69 5.59 -11.82 -10.06
C ARG A 69 5.62 -10.87 -8.86
N ALA A 70 5.76 -9.59 -9.09
CA ALA A 70 5.76 -8.59 -8.02
C ALA A 70 4.42 -8.55 -7.27
N GLN A 71 3.30 -8.64 -7.99
CA GLN A 71 1.97 -8.69 -7.39
C GLN A 71 1.78 -9.95 -6.51
N VAL A 72 2.19 -11.12 -7.00
CA VAL A 72 2.13 -12.36 -6.20
C VAL A 72 3.00 -12.25 -4.95
N ALA A 73 4.20 -11.70 -5.06
CA ALA A 73 5.06 -11.46 -3.90
C ALA A 73 4.41 -10.53 -2.87
N ASN A 74 3.74 -9.47 -3.33
CA ASN A 74 2.99 -8.56 -2.47
C ASN A 74 1.79 -9.25 -1.78
N LEU A 75 1.11 -10.17 -2.45
CA LEU A 75 0.05 -10.96 -1.81
C LEU A 75 0.60 -11.80 -0.64
N VAL A 76 1.70 -12.49 -0.87
CA VAL A 76 2.35 -13.34 0.15
C VAL A 76 2.83 -12.50 1.34
N GLU A 77 3.48 -11.38 1.07
CA GLU A 77 3.94 -10.46 2.12
C GLU A 77 2.77 -9.86 2.90
N GLY A 78 1.72 -9.45 2.21
CA GLY A 78 0.52 -8.85 2.80
C GLY A 78 -0.22 -9.79 3.75
N VAL A 79 -0.36 -11.06 3.41
CA VAL A 79 -1.03 -12.05 4.29
C VAL A 79 -0.12 -12.57 5.41
N THR A 80 1.18 -12.36 5.31
CA THR A 80 2.18 -12.79 6.30
C THR A 80 2.49 -11.68 7.30
N LYS A 81 3.01 -10.55 6.81
CA LYS A 81 3.46 -9.41 7.63
C LYS A 81 2.48 -8.25 7.62
N GLY A 82 1.71 -8.11 6.55
CA GLY A 82 0.93 -6.92 6.27
C GLY A 82 1.77 -5.74 5.79
N PHE A 83 1.08 -4.67 5.41
CA PHE A 83 1.71 -3.43 4.99
C PHE A 83 1.34 -2.30 5.95
N GLU A 84 2.26 -1.38 6.14
CA GLU A 84 2.10 -0.23 7.02
C GLU A 84 2.58 1.04 6.32
N LYS A 85 1.80 2.12 6.47
CA LYS A 85 2.19 3.48 6.11
C LYS A 85 1.95 4.40 7.30
N LYS A 86 2.94 5.25 7.58
CA LYS A 86 2.86 6.25 8.63
C LYS A 86 2.79 7.64 8.03
N LEU A 87 1.88 8.45 8.56
CA LEU A 87 1.72 9.85 8.21
C LEU A 87 2.02 10.70 9.44
N GLU A 88 2.65 11.84 9.22
CA GLU A 88 2.92 12.86 10.23
C GLU A 88 2.18 14.14 9.88
N ILE A 89 1.60 14.77 10.90
CA ILE A 89 0.88 16.03 10.77
C ILE A 89 1.70 17.12 11.44
N THR A 90 2.00 18.18 10.70
CA THR A 90 2.74 19.35 11.19
C THR A 90 1.87 20.59 11.03
N GLY A 91 1.73 21.35 12.08
CA GLY A 91 0.98 22.61 12.10
C GLY A 91 0.35 22.87 13.43
N VAL A 92 0.28 24.13 13.84
CA VAL A 92 -0.38 24.54 15.09
C VAL A 92 -1.89 24.29 15.00
N GLY A 93 -2.43 23.54 15.95
CA GLY A 93 -3.84 23.17 15.97
C GLY A 93 -4.24 22.03 15.01
N TYR A 94 -3.31 21.51 14.21
CA TYR A 94 -3.56 20.37 13.35
C TYR A 94 -3.52 19.07 14.17
N ARG A 95 -4.54 18.26 14.05
CA ARG A 95 -4.66 17.01 14.81
C ARG A 95 -5.50 15.97 14.08
N ALA A 96 -5.31 14.73 14.44
CA ALA A 96 -6.12 13.60 14.03
C ALA A 96 -6.71 12.89 15.24
N ALA A 97 -7.91 12.36 15.10
CA ALA A 97 -8.57 11.52 16.09
C ALA A 97 -9.42 10.45 15.42
N LEU A 98 -9.56 9.30 16.06
CA LEU A 98 -10.46 8.25 15.61
C LEU A 98 -11.84 8.44 16.23
N GLN A 99 -12.88 8.33 15.41
CA GLN A 99 -14.28 8.31 15.84
C GLN A 99 -14.98 7.11 15.22
N GLY A 100 -15.03 6.00 15.96
CA GLY A 100 -15.60 4.74 15.45
C GLY A 100 -14.88 4.27 14.19
N LYS A 101 -15.60 4.19 13.07
CA LYS A 101 -15.06 3.80 11.75
C LYS A 101 -14.57 4.99 10.92
N ASN A 102 -14.49 6.18 11.50
CA ASN A 102 -14.08 7.38 10.80
C ASN A 102 -12.80 7.96 11.41
N LEU A 103 -11.98 8.56 10.58
CA LEU A 103 -10.85 9.39 10.98
C LEU A 103 -11.25 10.84 10.85
N GLN A 104 -11.19 11.57 11.96
CA GLN A 104 -11.45 13.01 11.99
C GLN A 104 -10.12 13.77 11.97
N LEU A 105 -10.02 14.73 11.07
CA LEU A 105 -8.83 15.53 10.85
C LEU A 105 -9.16 17.02 11.02
N ALA A 106 -8.47 17.69 11.93
CA ALA A 106 -8.46 19.14 12.02
C ALA A 106 -7.21 19.67 11.33
N LEU A 107 -7.36 20.26 10.16
CA LEU A 107 -6.25 20.66 9.29
C LEU A 107 -6.28 22.16 8.94
N GLY A 108 -6.84 22.98 9.82
CA GLY A 108 -6.90 24.44 9.65
C GLY A 108 -7.97 24.91 8.67
N TYR A 109 -8.96 24.07 8.38
CA TYR A 109 -10.18 24.46 7.66
C TYR A 109 -11.26 24.93 8.64
N SER A 110 -12.29 25.56 8.13
CA SER A 110 -13.45 26.03 8.93
C SER A 110 -14.25 24.87 9.54
N HIS A 111 -14.12 23.66 9.00
CA HIS A 111 -14.75 22.44 9.47
C HIS A 111 -13.72 21.29 9.51
N ASP A 112 -13.98 20.32 10.35
CA ASP A 112 -13.16 19.12 10.42
C ASP A 112 -13.42 18.22 9.18
N VAL A 113 -12.36 17.60 8.70
CA VAL A 113 -12.44 16.61 7.63
C VAL A 113 -12.72 15.24 8.24
N VAL A 114 -13.74 14.56 7.77
CA VAL A 114 -14.09 13.20 8.17
C VAL A 114 -13.81 12.24 7.04
N TYR A 115 -12.92 11.28 7.30
CA TYR A 115 -12.56 10.24 6.36
C TYR A 115 -13.12 8.90 6.82
N ALA A 116 -13.97 8.28 5.99
CA ALA A 116 -14.50 6.94 6.26
C ALA A 116 -13.42 5.89 5.98
N ILE A 117 -13.08 5.09 6.98
CA ILE A 117 -12.06 4.05 6.87
C ILE A 117 -12.63 2.89 6.06
N PRO A 118 -12.02 2.52 4.90
CA PRO A 118 -12.48 1.40 4.10
C PRO A 118 -12.31 0.05 4.82
N GLU A 119 -13.10 -0.94 4.41
CA GLU A 119 -12.93 -2.30 4.91
C GLU A 119 -11.55 -2.87 4.57
N GLY A 120 -10.99 -3.67 5.49
CA GLY A 120 -9.67 -4.27 5.35
C GLY A 120 -8.50 -3.33 5.70
N ILE A 121 -8.80 -2.08 6.09
CA ILE A 121 -7.80 -1.10 6.54
C ILE A 121 -8.02 -0.81 8.02
N THR A 122 -6.92 -0.82 8.76
CA THR A 122 -6.89 -0.42 10.17
C THR A 122 -6.09 0.87 10.30
N ILE A 123 -6.68 1.87 10.92
CA ILE A 123 -6.01 3.14 11.21
C ILE A 123 -5.86 3.27 12.73
N VAL A 124 -4.67 3.59 13.18
CA VAL A 124 -4.34 3.87 14.57
C VAL A 124 -3.75 5.27 14.66
N VAL A 125 -4.15 6.03 15.66
CA VAL A 125 -3.63 7.36 15.95
C VAL A 125 -2.90 7.30 17.31
N PRO A 126 -1.62 6.91 17.33
CA PRO A 126 -0.87 6.82 18.59
C PRO A 126 -0.69 8.20 19.25
N LYS A 127 -0.56 9.23 18.42
CA LYS A 127 -0.52 10.64 18.84
C LYS A 127 -1.40 11.48 17.92
N PRO A 128 -1.94 12.61 18.36
CA PRO A 128 -2.75 13.48 17.50
C PRO A 128 -2.06 13.95 16.23
N THR A 129 -0.73 13.86 16.16
CA THR A 129 0.11 14.25 15.03
C THR A 129 0.65 13.07 14.21
N GLU A 130 0.30 11.85 14.57
CA GLU A 130 0.77 10.64 13.89
C GLU A 130 -0.41 9.72 13.53
N ILE A 131 -0.42 9.25 12.30
CA ILE A 131 -1.42 8.31 11.80
C ILE A 131 -0.68 7.09 11.28
N THR A 132 -1.06 5.90 11.74
CA THR A 132 -0.55 4.62 11.26
C THR A 132 -1.64 3.87 10.53
N ILE A 133 -1.41 3.53 9.27
CA ILE A 133 -2.35 2.84 8.39
C ILE A 133 -1.80 1.46 8.10
N THR A 134 -2.55 0.42 8.42
CA THR A 134 -2.16 -0.98 8.22
C THR A 134 -3.21 -1.74 7.42
N GLY A 135 -2.77 -2.73 6.67
CA GLY A 135 -3.66 -3.60 5.90
C GLY A 135 -2.89 -4.70 5.19
N THR A 136 -3.61 -5.65 4.63
CA THR A 136 -3.04 -6.78 3.89
C THR A 136 -2.74 -6.46 2.43
N ASP A 137 -3.44 -5.48 1.86
CA ASP A 137 -3.29 -5.06 0.47
C ASP A 137 -2.45 -3.78 0.38
N SER A 138 -1.25 -3.88 -0.18
CA SER A 138 -0.33 -2.75 -0.37
C SER A 138 -0.95 -1.60 -1.15
N GLN A 139 -1.71 -1.90 -2.18
CA GLN A 139 -2.36 -0.89 -3.02
C GLN A 139 -3.41 -0.10 -2.23
N ARG A 140 -4.25 -0.76 -1.44
CA ARG A 140 -5.26 -0.11 -0.61
C ARG A 140 -4.65 0.72 0.51
N VAL A 141 -3.63 0.20 1.18
CA VAL A 141 -2.89 0.95 2.23
C VAL A 141 -2.27 2.22 1.65
N GLY A 142 -1.62 2.11 0.50
CA GLY A 142 -1.04 3.25 -0.21
C GLY A 142 -2.10 4.26 -0.68
N GLN A 143 -3.23 3.79 -1.18
CA GLN A 143 -4.34 4.64 -1.61
C GLN A 143 -4.93 5.45 -0.45
N VAL A 144 -5.23 4.80 0.67
CA VAL A 144 -5.76 5.46 1.87
C VAL A 144 -4.77 6.51 2.40
N ALA A 145 -3.48 6.17 2.45
CA ALA A 145 -2.45 7.13 2.87
C ALA A 145 -2.37 8.35 1.94
N ALA A 146 -2.45 8.13 0.63
CA ALA A 146 -2.44 9.21 -0.36
C ALA A 146 -3.68 10.11 -0.27
N GLU A 147 -4.86 9.53 -0.07
CA GLU A 147 -6.11 10.27 0.10
C GLU A 147 -6.09 11.15 1.36
N ILE A 148 -5.63 10.61 2.49
CA ILE A 148 -5.49 11.39 3.73
C ILE A 148 -4.48 12.52 3.55
N ARG A 149 -3.34 12.25 2.92
CA ARG A 149 -2.33 13.28 2.63
C ARG A 149 -2.86 14.38 1.70
N ALA A 150 -3.71 14.02 0.73
CA ALA A 150 -4.27 14.95 -0.25
C ALA A 150 -5.18 16.02 0.36
N TYR A 151 -5.78 15.79 1.53
CA TYR A 151 -6.60 16.81 2.19
C TYR A 151 -5.81 18.08 2.55
N ARG A 152 -4.57 17.92 2.96
CA ARG A 152 -3.67 19.05 3.24
C ARG A 152 -2.22 18.62 3.00
N PRO A 153 -1.72 18.66 1.76
CA PRO A 153 -0.32 18.34 1.47
C PRO A 153 0.63 19.32 2.19
N PRO A 154 1.87 18.90 2.47
CA PRO A 154 2.84 19.78 3.10
C PRO A 154 3.16 20.97 2.20
N GLU A 155 3.15 22.16 2.77
CA GLU A 155 3.47 23.39 2.03
C GLU A 155 4.99 23.65 2.01
N PRO A 156 5.51 24.35 0.99
CA PRO A 156 6.95 24.42 0.75
C PRO A 156 7.71 25.42 1.66
N TYR A 157 7.03 26.23 2.47
CA TYR A 157 7.69 27.26 3.28
C TYR A 157 7.99 26.81 4.71
N LYS A 158 6.97 26.37 5.45
CA LYS A 158 7.10 25.89 6.83
C LYS A 158 6.90 24.38 6.96
N GLY A 159 6.45 23.71 5.90
CA GLY A 159 6.20 22.29 5.88
C GLY A 159 4.93 21.88 6.64
N LYS A 160 3.97 22.81 6.82
CA LYS A 160 2.69 22.51 7.46
C LYS A 160 1.83 21.64 6.55
N GLY A 161 1.21 20.63 7.11
CA GLY A 161 0.33 19.70 6.42
C GLY A 161 0.56 18.26 6.83
N VAL A 162 0.00 17.35 6.07
CA VAL A 162 0.13 15.89 6.24
C VAL A 162 1.18 15.38 5.28
N LYS A 163 2.22 14.73 5.81
CA LYS A 163 3.28 14.12 5.02
C LYS A 163 3.49 12.65 5.40
N TYR A 164 4.15 11.88 4.56
CA TYR A 164 4.67 10.57 4.96
C TYR A 164 5.79 10.73 5.98
N ALA A 165 5.93 9.76 6.89
CA ALA A 165 6.92 9.81 7.97
C ALA A 165 8.36 10.03 7.49
N ASN A 166 8.71 9.48 6.33
CA ASN A 166 10.03 9.56 5.72
C ASN A 166 10.10 10.50 4.51
N GLU A 167 9.07 11.33 4.30
CA GLU A 167 9.01 12.24 3.17
C GLU A 167 9.92 13.46 3.42
N PHE A 168 10.83 13.72 2.49
CA PHE A 168 11.61 14.94 2.46
C PHE A 168 10.83 16.05 1.76
N ILE A 169 10.69 17.20 2.42
CA ILE A 169 10.00 18.36 1.86
C ILE A 169 11.05 19.39 1.47
N PHE A 170 11.08 19.72 0.17
CA PHE A 170 11.90 20.84 -0.30
C PHE A 170 11.30 22.15 0.19
N ARG A 171 12.03 22.87 1.06
CA ARG A 171 11.60 24.15 1.58
C ARG A 171 12.15 25.29 0.76
N LYS A 172 11.29 26.23 0.41
CA LYS A 172 11.66 27.49 -0.25
C LYS A 172 11.83 28.58 0.80
N GLU A 173 12.73 29.52 0.53
CA GLU A 173 12.84 30.73 1.32
C GLU A 173 11.71 31.69 0.99
N GLY A 174 11.11 32.29 2.04
CA GLY A 174 10.14 33.37 1.87
C GLY A 174 10.79 34.64 1.30
N LYS A 175 9.97 35.58 0.82
CA LYS A 175 10.48 36.88 0.39
C LYS A 175 11.20 37.57 1.56
N LYS A 176 12.45 37.97 1.32
CA LYS A 176 13.14 38.91 2.21
C LYS A 176 12.44 40.27 2.15
N LYS A 177 12.10 40.82 3.30
CA LYS A 177 11.61 42.20 3.41
C LYS A 177 12.74 43.16 3.10
#